data_4a8d50100e62aae40266284dff48db37
#
_entry.id   4a8d50100e62aae40266284dff48db37
#
_cell.length_a   1.000
_cell.length_b   1.000
_cell.length_c   1.000
_cell.angle_alpha   90.00
_cell.angle_beta   90.00
_cell.angle_gamma   90.00
#
_symmetry.space_group_name_H-M   'P 1'
#
loop_
_entity.id
_entity.type
_entity.pdbx_description
1 polymer ?
#
loop_
_entity_poly.entity_id
_entity_poly.type
_entity_poly.pdbx_seq_one_letter_code
_entity_poly.pdbx_strand_id
1 'polypeptide(L)'
;LVDPSLPPMILEARLNERWGMDLSSVTHVFLTSFDPDRRRTLEGLGHASWYMHEPEIQSAKVAIDDELHRADDDQEVCDILGQHLDLLMKFDVPNDHLLPQVDLFPVPGYTPGSCGLLLLSASKTVLICGDTIATQEHLDKGVVLSNCACAEDAMESFKECIEIADIFVPGRDNVLANPIRS
;
A
#
# COMPACT_ATOMS: atom_id res chain seq x y z
N LEU A 1 -6.81 6.88 5.44
CA LEU A 1 -6.36 5.57 5.91
C LEU A 1 -5.52 4.93 4.82
N VAL A 2 -4.37 4.35 5.17
CA VAL A 2 -3.50 3.65 4.22
C VAL A 2 -3.42 2.19 4.63
N ASP A 3 -3.49 1.28 3.66
CA ASP A 3 -3.37 -0.17 3.84
C ASP A 3 -4.19 -0.73 5.02
N PRO A 4 -5.51 -0.83 4.96
CA PRO A 4 -6.36 -1.33 6.05
C PRO A 4 -6.17 -2.84 6.30
N SER A 5 -4.99 -3.21 6.80
CA SER A 5 -4.48 -4.57 6.95
C SER A 5 -5.07 -5.32 8.15
N LEU A 6 -5.56 -4.61 9.16
CA LEU A 6 -6.13 -5.21 10.36
C LEU A 6 -7.56 -5.72 10.08
N PRO A 7 -8.01 -6.77 10.76
CA PRO A 7 -9.43 -7.14 10.73
C PRO A 7 -10.34 -5.97 11.18
N PRO A 8 -11.58 -5.84 10.65
CA PRO A 8 -12.45 -4.68 10.91
C PRO A 8 -12.61 -4.32 12.38
N MET A 9 -12.91 -5.30 13.22
CA MET A 9 -13.06 -5.08 14.68
C MET A 9 -11.80 -4.55 15.35
N ILE A 10 -10.64 -5.02 14.92
CA ILE A 10 -9.36 -4.60 15.49
C ILE A 10 -9.01 -3.17 15.02
N LEU A 11 -9.24 -2.89 13.73
CA LEU A 11 -9.01 -1.55 13.17
C LEU A 11 -9.91 -0.52 13.85
N GLU A 12 -11.20 -0.81 13.99
CA GLU A 12 -12.16 0.06 14.66
C GLU A 12 -11.78 0.33 16.13
N ALA A 13 -11.42 -0.73 16.87
CA ALA A 13 -10.94 -0.58 18.25
C ALA A 13 -9.71 0.34 18.33
N ARG A 14 -8.76 0.21 17.40
CA ARG A 14 -7.55 1.05 17.34
C ARG A 14 -7.85 2.50 16.98
N LEU A 15 -8.76 2.74 16.02
CA LEU A 15 -9.19 4.09 15.65
C LEU A 15 -9.87 4.78 16.84
N ASN A 16 -10.76 4.05 17.52
CA ASN A 16 -11.47 4.57 18.68
C ASN A 16 -10.52 4.86 19.86
N GLU A 17 -9.64 3.91 20.20
CA GLU A 17 -8.68 4.04 21.30
C GLU A 17 -7.75 5.24 21.12
N ARG A 18 -7.25 5.47 19.89
CA ARG A 18 -6.22 6.48 19.64
C ARG A 18 -6.77 7.85 19.27
N TRP A 19 -7.91 7.91 18.60
CA TRP A 19 -8.44 9.16 18.04
C TRP A 19 -9.92 9.40 18.33
N GLY A 20 -10.60 8.48 19.02
CA GLY A 20 -12.05 8.58 19.26
C GLY A 20 -12.88 8.50 17.97
N MET A 21 -12.32 7.85 16.93
CA MET A 21 -12.94 7.69 15.61
C MET A 21 -13.44 6.26 15.44
N ASP A 22 -14.47 6.10 14.62
CA ASP A 22 -14.95 4.82 14.13
C ASP A 22 -14.63 4.65 12.64
N LEU A 23 -14.94 3.49 12.07
CA LEU A 23 -14.72 3.23 10.65
C LEU A 23 -15.51 4.18 9.75
N SER A 24 -16.67 4.66 10.17
CA SER A 24 -17.52 5.58 9.41
C SER A 24 -16.88 6.96 9.22
N SER A 25 -15.92 7.31 10.08
CA SER A 25 -15.16 8.56 10.00
C SER A 25 -14.09 8.55 8.89
N VAL A 26 -13.77 7.38 8.33
CA VAL A 26 -12.78 7.24 7.26
C VAL A 26 -13.41 7.67 5.94
N THR A 27 -12.88 8.71 5.32
CA THR A 27 -13.37 9.26 4.05
C THR A 27 -12.56 8.82 2.83
N HIS A 28 -11.28 8.53 3.02
CA HIS A 28 -10.36 8.15 1.96
C HIS A 28 -9.53 6.94 2.36
N VAL A 29 -9.36 6.01 1.45
CA VAL A 29 -8.47 4.84 1.60
C VAL A 29 -7.48 4.85 0.45
N PHE A 30 -6.21 4.62 0.74
CA PHE A 30 -5.16 4.42 -0.26
C PHE A 30 -4.51 3.06 -0.03
N LEU A 31 -4.26 2.31 -1.09
CA LEU A 31 -3.45 1.08 -1.04
C LEU A 31 -2.09 1.31 -1.68
N THR A 32 -1.03 0.91 -0.98
CA THR A 32 0.33 0.95 -1.50
C THR A 32 0.60 -0.17 -2.51
N SER A 33 -0.10 -1.31 -2.37
CA SER A 33 -0.16 -2.43 -3.30
C SER A 33 -1.50 -3.16 -3.20
N PHE A 34 -1.89 -3.94 -4.22
CA PHE A 34 -3.16 -4.69 -4.23
C PHE A 34 -3.09 -6.03 -3.48
N ASP A 35 -2.12 -6.23 -2.62
CA ASP A 35 -1.99 -7.45 -1.85
C ASP A 35 -3.20 -7.73 -0.94
N PRO A 36 -3.61 -9.00 -0.76
CA PRO A 36 -4.74 -9.37 0.08
C PRO A 36 -4.61 -8.90 1.53
N ASP A 37 -3.40 -8.88 2.10
CA ASP A 37 -3.16 -8.45 3.48
C ASP A 37 -3.22 -6.92 3.65
N ARG A 38 -3.16 -6.14 2.58
CA ARG A 38 -3.33 -4.66 2.61
C ARG A 38 -4.79 -4.21 2.60
N ARG A 39 -5.72 -5.08 2.22
CA ARG A 39 -7.12 -4.73 1.93
C ARG A 39 -8.16 -5.48 2.78
N ARG A 40 -7.76 -6.03 3.93
CA ARG A 40 -8.62 -6.88 4.78
C ARG A 40 -9.90 -6.20 5.28
N THR A 41 -9.87 -4.89 5.48
CA THR A 41 -11.03 -4.13 6.00
C THR A 41 -11.75 -3.34 4.91
N LEU A 42 -11.38 -3.43 3.64
CA LEU A 42 -11.98 -2.61 2.57
C LEU A 42 -13.51 -2.74 2.49
N GLU A 43 -14.05 -3.95 2.65
CA GLU A 43 -15.51 -4.16 2.61
C GLU A 43 -16.25 -3.34 3.67
N GLY A 44 -15.67 -3.16 4.86
CA GLY A 44 -16.20 -2.30 5.92
C GLY A 44 -16.07 -0.80 5.64
N LEU A 45 -15.35 -0.42 4.59
CA LEU A 45 -15.05 0.97 4.20
C LEU A 45 -15.71 1.36 2.86
N GLY A 46 -16.78 0.67 2.47
CA GLY A 46 -17.47 0.91 1.18
C GLY A 46 -18.09 2.31 1.02
N HIS A 47 -18.20 3.08 2.10
CA HIS A 47 -18.65 4.48 2.10
C HIS A 47 -17.51 5.48 1.77
N ALA A 48 -16.24 5.07 1.91
CA ALA A 48 -15.08 5.89 1.63
C ALA A 48 -14.69 5.83 0.14
N SER A 49 -13.99 6.84 -0.35
CA SER A 49 -13.36 6.80 -1.67
C SER A 49 -12.05 6.02 -1.60
N TRP A 50 -11.87 5.09 -2.53
CA TRP A 50 -10.69 4.22 -2.55
C TRP A 50 -9.75 4.63 -3.69
N TYR A 51 -8.47 4.73 -3.38
CA TYR A 51 -7.45 5.18 -4.31
C TYR A 51 -6.29 4.21 -4.39
N MET A 52 -5.76 4.04 -5.58
CA MET A 52 -4.55 3.28 -5.85
C MET A 52 -3.83 3.84 -7.08
N HIS A 53 -2.52 3.68 -7.14
CA HIS A 53 -1.70 4.11 -8.26
C HIS A 53 -2.09 3.37 -9.55
N GLU A 54 -2.20 4.08 -10.67
CA GLU A 54 -2.65 3.49 -11.93
C GLU A 54 -1.80 2.29 -12.38
N PRO A 55 -0.45 2.33 -12.36
CA PRO A 55 0.38 1.18 -12.68
C PRO A 55 0.12 -0.03 -11.78
N GLU A 56 -0.26 0.16 -10.51
CA GLU A 56 -0.62 -0.95 -9.62
C GLU A 56 -1.96 -1.58 -10.03
N ILE A 57 -2.96 -0.77 -10.38
CA ILE A 57 -4.23 -1.27 -10.90
C ILE A 57 -4.00 -2.11 -12.16
N GLN A 58 -3.17 -1.62 -13.08
CA GLN A 58 -2.88 -2.32 -14.33
C GLN A 58 -2.11 -3.63 -14.09
N SER A 59 -1.09 -3.62 -13.24
CA SER A 59 -0.30 -4.82 -12.93
C SER A 59 -1.11 -5.86 -12.17
N ALA A 60 -1.95 -5.45 -11.22
CA ALA A 60 -2.85 -6.35 -10.50
C ALA A 60 -3.87 -7.00 -11.44
N LYS A 61 -4.42 -6.22 -12.40
CA LYS A 61 -5.33 -6.75 -13.41
C LYS A 61 -4.67 -7.81 -14.28
N VAL A 62 -3.46 -7.54 -14.77
CA VAL A 62 -2.70 -8.52 -15.57
C VAL A 62 -2.43 -9.79 -14.77
N ALA A 63 -2.01 -9.66 -13.50
CA ALA A 63 -1.76 -10.82 -12.64
C ALA A 63 -3.02 -11.67 -12.42
N ILE A 64 -4.18 -11.05 -12.20
CA ILE A 64 -5.46 -11.76 -12.03
C ILE A 64 -5.88 -12.44 -13.34
N ASP A 65 -5.74 -11.75 -14.48
CA ASP A 65 -6.04 -12.33 -15.80
C ASP A 65 -5.15 -13.55 -16.10
N ASP A 66 -3.87 -13.48 -15.76
CA ASP A 66 -2.93 -14.61 -15.89
C ASP A 66 -3.31 -15.79 -14.98
N GLU A 67 -3.77 -15.53 -13.77
CA GLU A 67 -4.24 -16.57 -12.85
C GLU A 67 -5.55 -17.19 -13.32
N LEU A 68 -6.49 -16.40 -13.86
CA LEU A 68 -7.71 -16.90 -14.48
C LEU A 68 -7.41 -17.88 -15.64
N HIS A 69 -6.41 -17.55 -16.48
CA HIS A 69 -6.00 -18.44 -17.56
C HIS A 69 -5.35 -19.74 -17.06
N ARG A 70 -4.73 -19.74 -15.89
CA ARG A 70 -4.13 -20.93 -15.26
C ARG A 70 -5.13 -21.76 -14.47
N ALA A 71 -6.26 -21.17 -14.08
CA ALA A 71 -7.27 -21.83 -13.26
C ALA A 71 -8.00 -22.98 -14.02
N ASP A 72 -7.90 -23.04 -15.33
CA ASP A 72 -8.32 -24.17 -16.20
C ASP A 72 -9.70 -24.74 -15.83
N ASP A 73 -10.73 -23.88 -15.78
CA ASP A 73 -12.12 -24.19 -15.43
C ASP A 73 -12.38 -24.56 -13.94
N ASP A 74 -11.45 -24.33 -13.03
CA ASP A 74 -11.75 -24.38 -11.60
C ASP A 74 -12.69 -23.23 -11.19
N GLN A 75 -13.99 -23.57 -11.09
CA GLN A 75 -15.05 -22.57 -10.87
C GLN A 75 -14.86 -21.80 -9.56
N GLU A 76 -14.36 -22.45 -8.50
CA GLU A 76 -14.15 -21.79 -7.21
C GLU A 76 -13.02 -20.74 -7.29
N VAL A 77 -11.93 -21.08 -7.97
CA VAL A 77 -10.83 -20.13 -8.21
C VAL A 77 -11.28 -18.99 -9.12
N CYS A 78 -12.02 -19.30 -10.19
CA CYS A 78 -12.55 -18.27 -11.10
C CYS A 78 -13.49 -17.30 -10.39
N ASP A 79 -14.36 -17.78 -9.50
CA ASP A 79 -15.29 -16.95 -8.73
C ASP A 79 -14.52 -16.01 -7.76
N ILE A 80 -13.48 -16.49 -7.10
CA ILE A 80 -12.62 -15.68 -6.21
C ILE A 80 -11.88 -14.60 -7.02
N LEU A 81 -11.27 -14.98 -8.14
CA LEU A 81 -10.54 -14.03 -8.99
C LEU A 81 -11.48 -12.99 -9.60
N GLY A 82 -12.70 -13.39 -9.98
CA GLY A 82 -13.75 -12.47 -10.42
C GLY A 82 -14.09 -11.43 -9.35
N GLN A 83 -14.25 -11.83 -8.09
CA GLN A 83 -14.45 -10.90 -6.98
C GLN A 83 -13.27 -9.95 -6.78
N HIS A 84 -12.03 -10.41 -7.00
CA HIS A 84 -10.85 -9.55 -6.96
C HIS A 84 -10.86 -8.50 -8.08
N LEU A 85 -11.28 -8.87 -9.29
CA LEU A 85 -11.44 -7.91 -10.39
C LEU A 85 -12.53 -6.87 -10.08
N ASP A 86 -13.68 -7.32 -9.57
CA ASP A 86 -14.77 -6.43 -9.19
C ASP A 86 -14.34 -5.44 -8.09
N LEU A 87 -13.51 -5.91 -7.15
CA LEU A 87 -12.93 -5.05 -6.12
C LEU A 87 -11.95 -4.04 -6.72
N LEU A 88 -11.07 -4.49 -7.61
CA LEU A 88 -10.07 -3.65 -8.28
C LEU A 88 -10.71 -2.52 -9.08
N MET A 89 -11.84 -2.77 -9.72
CA MET A 89 -12.58 -1.77 -10.51
C MET A 89 -13.23 -0.65 -9.68
N LYS A 90 -13.23 -0.77 -8.35
CA LYS A 90 -13.76 0.27 -7.43
C LYS A 90 -12.72 1.33 -7.05
N PHE A 91 -11.47 1.14 -7.42
CA PHE A 91 -10.42 2.11 -7.13
C PHE A 91 -10.39 3.23 -8.15
N ASP A 92 -10.34 4.45 -7.65
CA ASP A 92 -10.06 5.64 -8.43
C ASP A 92 -8.54 5.86 -8.55
N VAL A 93 -8.12 6.40 -9.68
CA VAL A 93 -6.73 6.83 -9.89
C VAL A 93 -6.60 8.26 -9.38
N PRO A 94 -5.78 8.51 -8.33
CA PRO A 94 -5.54 9.87 -7.88
C PRO A 94 -4.63 10.59 -8.88
N ASN A 95 -4.70 11.92 -8.90
CA ASN A 95 -3.67 12.74 -9.53
C ASN A 95 -2.36 12.64 -8.71
N ASP A 96 -1.30 13.33 -9.14
CA ASP A 96 0.00 13.35 -8.44
C ASP A 96 -0.10 13.68 -6.93
N HIS A 97 -1.18 14.34 -6.51
CA HIS A 97 -1.52 14.63 -5.14
C HIS A 97 -2.81 13.91 -4.74
N LEU A 98 -2.76 13.07 -3.71
CA LEU A 98 -3.97 12.46 -3.13
C LEU A 98 -4.78 13.49 -2.33
N LEU A 99 -4.09 14.32 -1.56
CA LEU A 99 -4.64 15.42 -0.73
C LEU A 99 -3.62 16.57 -0.70
N PRO A 100 -3.99 17.79 -0.24
CA PRO A 100 -3.01 18.85 -0.01
C PRO A 100 -1.87 18.35 0.90
N GLN A 101 -0.62 18.50 0.45
CA GLN A 101 0.61 18.03 1.14
C GLN A 101 0.78 16.50 1.25
N VAL A 102 0.01 15.73 0.48
CA VAL A 102 0.14 14.26 0.39
C VAL A 102 0.31 13.89 -1.07
N ASP A 103 1.54 13.64 -1.46
CA ASP A 103 1.92 13.35 -2.84
C ASP A 103 2.07 11.86 -3.05
N LEU A 104 1.77 11.40 -4.26
CA LEU A 104 2.13 10.05 -4.68
C LEU A 104 3.65 9.93 -4.78
N PHE A 105 4.18 8.83 -4.30
CA PHE A 105 5.59 8.49 -4.42
C PHE A 105 5.73 7.07 -4.98
N PRO A 106 5.84 6.92 -6.32
CA PRO A 106 5.99 5.60 -6.95
C PRO A 106 7.24 4.88 -6.43
N VAL A 107 7.07 3.63 -6.01
CA VAL A 107 8.13 2.78 -5.45
C VAL A 107 8.02 1.37 -6.05
N PRO A 108 8.17 1.24 -7.39
CA PRO A 108 8.04 -0.05 -8.06
C PRO A 108 9.07 -1.06 -7.56
N GLY A 109 8.74 -2.34 -7.70
CA GLY A 109 9.65 -3.44 -7.41
C GLY A 109 9.08 -4.47 -6.46
N TYR A 110 8.46 -4.11 -5.35
CA TYR A 110 7.70 -5.07 -4.55
C TYR A 110 6.54 -5.63 -5.38
N THR A 111 5.68 -4.77 -5.89
CA THR A 111 4.84 -5.03 -7.06
C THR A 111 5.26 -4.10 -8.20
N PRO A 112 4.91 -4.37 -9.47
CA PRO A 112 5.32 -3.52 -10.58
C PRO A 112 4.81 -2.08 -10.49
N GLY A 113 3.71 -1.84 -9.79
CA GLY A 113 3.07 -0.53 -9.67
C GLY A 113 2.98 0.01 -8.26
N SER A 114 3.64 -0.64 -7.27
CA SER A 114 3.59 -0.19 -5.87
C SER A 114 3.92 1.30 -5.73
N CYS A 115 3.19 1.96 -4.83
CA CYS A 115 3.28 3.40 -4.65
C CYS A 115 3.10 3.77 -3.17
N GLY A 116 4.02 4.56 -2.66
CA GLY A 116 3.94 5.16 -1.33
C GLY A 116 3.23 6.51 -1.36
N LEU A 117 3.14 7.14 -0.18
CA LEU A 117 2.65 8.50 -0.01
C LEU A 117 3.71 9.34 0.70
N LEU A 118 4.08 10.46 0.08
CA LEU A 118 5.01 11.44 0.62
C LEU A 118 4.23 12.57 1.29
N LEU A 119 4.45 12.74 2.59
CA LEU A 119 3.83 13.79 3.39
C LEU A 119 4.86 14.87 3.67
N LEU A 120 4.60 16.06 3.16
CA LEU A 120 5.46 17.22 3.32
C LEU A 120 4.99 18.06 4.51
N SER A 121 5.81 18.18 5.53
CA SER A 121 5.60 19.15 6.61
C SER A 121 6.69 20.21 6.61
N ALA A 122 6.49 21.30 7.37
CA ALA A 122 7.44 22.40 7.41
C ALA A 122 8.85 22.02 7.91
N SER A 123 8.98 20.90 8.64
CA SER A 123 10.23 20.51 9.29
C SER A 123 10.72 19.12 8.95
N LYS A 124 9.86 18.25 8.44
CA LYS A 124 10.21 16.85 8.17
C LYS A 124 9.39 16.29 7.00
N THR A 125 10.02 15.39 6.28
CA THR A 125 9.41 14.59 5.24
C THR A 125 9.07 13.21 5.79
N VAL A 126 7.80 12.81 5.73
CA VAL A 126 7.34 11.48 6.14
C VAL A 126 6.94 10.70 4.90
N LEU A 127 7.47 9.50 4.74
CA LEU A 127 7.13 8.60 3.64
C LEU A 127 6.43 7.35 4.17
N ILE A 128 5.20 7.13 3.72
CA ILE A 128 4.54 5.83 3.84
C ILE A 128 5.02 5.00 2.67
N CYS A 129 5.93 4.05 2.92
CA CYS A 129 6.67 3.37 1.87
C CYS A 129 6.17 1.95 1.57
N GLY A 130 5.10 1.51 2.24
CA GLY A 130 4.60 0.14 2.04
C GLY A 130 5.70 -0.91 2.22
N ASP A 131 5.69 -1.94 1.39
CA ASP A 131 6.65 -3.04 1.46
C ASP A 131 7.99 -2.77 0.77
N THR A 132 8.21 -1.56 0.24
CA THR A 132 9.53 -1.12 -0.24
C THR A 132 10.54 -1.08 0.91
N ILE A 133 10.09 -0.62 2.10
CA ILE A 133 10.79 -0.83 3.38
C ILE A 133 9.83 -1.59 4.28
N ALA A 134 9.97 -2.90 4.35
CA ALA A 134 9.00 -3.73 5.05
C ALA A 134 9.10 -3.61 6.59
N THR A 135 10.32 -3.65 7.13
CA THR A 135 10.59 -3.59 8.58
C THR A 135 11.90 -2.85 8.86
N GLN A 136 12.13 -2.54 10.15
CA GLN A 136 13.41 -2.00 10.61
C GLN A 136 14.59 -2.91 10.23
N GLU A 137 14.42 -4.22 10.33
CA GLU A 137 15.48 -5.18 9.97
C GLU A 137 15.90 -5.06 8.50
N HIS A 138 14.92 -4.85 7.59
CA HIS A 138 15.20 -4.62 6.17
C HIS A 138 15.93 -3.30 5.95
N LEU A 139 15.52 -2.25 6.67
CA LEU A 139 16.18 -0.95 6.64
C LEU A 139 17.64 -1.05 7.12
N ASP A 140 17.87 -1.68 8.26
CA ASP A 140 19.21 -1.81 8.87
C ASP A 140 20.18 -2.64 8.01
N LYS A 141 19.65 -3.67 7.34
CA LYS A 141 20.45 -4.55 6.47
C LYS A 141 20.58 -4.03 5.04
N GLY A 142 19.79 -3.03 4.64
CA GLY A 142 19.77 -2.54 3.26
C GLY A 142 19.29 -3.61 2.27
N VAL A 143 18.24 -4.36 2.62
CA VAL A 143 17.69 -5.45 1.81
C VAL A 143 16.19 -5.26 1.58
N VAL A 144 15.71 -5.77 0.45
CA VAL A 144 14.29 -5.81 0.08
C VAL A 144 13.69 -7.18 0.35
N LEU A 145 12.37 -7.28 0.32
CA LEU A 145 11.66 -8.55 0.47
C LEU A 145 12.04 -9.54 -0.65
N SER A 146 12.25 -10.79 -0.29
CA SER A 146 12.65 -11.85 -1.24
C SER A 146 11.56 -12.23 -2.24
N ASN A 147 10.29 -11.90 -1.94
CA ASN A 147 9.13 -12.15 -2.80
C ASN A 147 8.71 -10.93 -3.63
N CYS A 148 9.59 -9.95 -3.81
CA CYS A 148 9.34 -8.82 -4.69
C CYS A 148 9.29 -9.25 -6.17
N ALA A 149 8.51 -8.53 -6.98
CA ALA A 149 8.37 -8.80 -8.41
C ALA A 149 9.67 -8.55 -9.19
N CYS A 150 10.42 -7.51 -8.81
CA CYS A 150 11.72 -7.16 -9.38
C CYS A 150 12.66 -6.67 -8.26
N ALA A 151 13.71 -7.43 -7.97
CA ALA A 151 14.65 -7.09 -6.90
C ALA A 151 15.51 -5.85 -7.23
N GLU A 152 15.80 -5.60 -8.50
CA GLU A 152 16.58 -4.44 -8.95
C GLU A 152 15.76 -3.16 -8.74
N ASP A 153 14.52 -3.12 -9.24
CA ASP A 153 13.62 -1.97 -9.08
C ASP A 153 13.29 -1.72 -7.60
N ALA A 154 13.05 -2.81 -6.82
CA ALA A 154 12.78 -2.69 -5.40
C ALA A 154 13.96 -2.09 -4.63
N MET A 155 15.21 -2.44 -5.01
CA MET A 155 16.41 -1.88 -4.41
C MET A 155 16.65 -0.42 -4.83
N GLU A 156 16.30 -0.03 -6.05
CA GLU A 156 16.34 1.35 -6.50
C GLU A 156 15.32 2.20 -5.73
N SER A 157 14.07 1.78 -5.68
CA SER A 157 13.02 2.42 -4.89
C SER A 157 13.37 2.51 -3.40
N PHE A 158 13.99 1.46 -2.83
CA PHE A 158 14.47 1.49 -1.45
C PHE A 158 15.49 2.60 -1.21
N LYS A 159 16.47 2.80 -2.14
CA LYS A 159 17.47 3.86 -2.04
C LYS A 159 16.84 5.25 -2.16
N GLU A 160 15.91 5.43 -3.10
CA GLU A 160 15.17 6.68 -3.25
C GLU A 160 14.38 7.03 -1.98
N CYS A 161 13.74 6.06 -1.33
CA CYS A 161 13.07 6.27 -0.04
C CYS A 161 14.05 6.83 1.00
N ILE A 162 15.25 6.24 1.11
CA ILE A 162 16.27 6.68 2.08
C ILE A 162 16.75 8.11 1.77
N GLU A 163 16.88 8.47 0.50
CA GLU A 163 17.34 9.79 0.09
C GLU A 163 16.31 10.89 0.37
N ILE A 164 15.01 10.60 0.27
CA ILE A 164 13.97 11.62 0.34
C ILE A 164 13.37 11.83 1.72
N ALA A 165 13.21 10.79 2.53
CA ALA A 165 12.42 10.84 3.75
C ALA A 165 13.27 10.99 5.03
N ASP A 166 12.76 11.77 5.98
CA ASP A 166 13.31 11.85 7.35
C ASP A 166 12.70 10.77 8.26
N ILE A 167 11.45 10.37 7.95
CA ILE A 167 10.70 9.38 8.72
C ILE A 167 10.03 8.41 7.74
N PHE A 168 10.10 7.12 8.05
CA PHE A 168 9.41 6.05 7.32
C PHE A 168 8.22 5.51 8.09
N VAL A 169 7.14 5.22 7.36
CA VAL A 169 6.06 4.35 7.80
C VAL A 169 6.15 3.08 6.97
N PRO A 170 6.85 2.04 7.49
CA PRO A 170 7.07 0.80 6.76
C PRO A 170 5.80 -0.03 6.66
N GLY A 171 5.80 -1.00 5.73
CA GLY A 171 4.63 -1.81 5.47
C GLY A 171 4.25 -2.77 6.59
N ARG A 172 5.21 -3.20 7.40
CA ARG A 172 5.04 -4.30 8.37
C ARG A 172 5.65 -3.99 9.75
N ASP A 173 5.94 -2.73 10.06
CA ASP A 173 6.58 -2.34 11.32
C ASP A 173 6.06 -0.98 11.80
N ASN A 174 6.57 -0.52 12.94
CA ASN A 174 6.31 0.81 13.48
C ASN A 174 7.02 1.89 12.67
N VAL A 175 6.65 3.16 12.95
CA VAL A 175 7.30 4.33 12.38
C VAL A 175 8.79 4.34 12.74
N LEU A 176 9.65 4.56 11.76
CA LEU A 176 11.10 4.55 11.86
C LEU A 176 11.68 5.93 11.50
N ALA A 177 12.69 6.37 12.23
CA ALA A 177 13.50 7.52 11.80
C ALA A 177 14.53 7.08 10.76
N ASN A 178 14.81 7.95 9.81
CA ASN A 178 15.89 7.69 8.84
C ASN A 178 17.26 7.77 9.55
N PRO A 179 18.05 6.69 9.58
CA PRO A 179 19.33 6.67 10.29
C PRO A 179 20.39 7.59 9.67
N ILE A 180 20.19 8.02 8.41
CA ILE A 180 21.16 8.87 7.69
C ILE A 180 20.81 10.36 7.84
N ARG A 181 19.55 10.69 8.15
CA ARG A 181 19.03 12.08 8.22
C ARG A 181 18.67 12.55 9.63
N SER A 182 18.96 11.76 10.64
CA SER A 182 18.67 12.06 12.05
C SER A 182 19.71 12.99 12.71
#